data_5209901a9fb114feb48fedfb2e446b1e
#
_entry.id   5209901a9fb114feb48fedfb2e446b1e
#
_cell.length_a   1.000
_cell.length_b   1.000
_cell.length_c   1.000
_cell.angle_alpha   90.00
_cell.angle_beta   90.00
_cell.angle_gamma   90.00
#
_symmetry.space_group_name_H-M   'P 1'
#
loop_
_entity.id
_entity.type
_entity.pdbx_description
1 polymer ?
#
loop_
_entity_poly.entity_id
_entity_poly.type
_entity_poly.pdbx_seq_one_letter_code
_entity_poly.pdbx_strand_id
1 'polypeptide(L)'
;CDRRQRQMCIRDRHNAEIDGAENNWPSYEAMGHYEVAPYFLEDEHTRVPELQLASEAAMEKLAELDEHFPDIIRTCGKESALAERRLWAEREASAEKHMREWGVEVTTLSAVEKARFRAAVEPLYARFGEQSGLLQRIRES
;
A
#
# COMPACT_ATOMS: atom_id res chain seq x y z
N CYS A 1 7.35 -6.72 -8.32
CA CYS A 1 7.14 -6.02 -9.59
C CYS A 1 8.26 -6.44 -10.56
N ASP A 2 7.91 -7.01 -11.72
CA ASP A 2 8.88 -7.47 -12.72
C ASP A 2 9.69 -6.27 -13.27
N ARG A 3 10.97 -6.47 -13.57
CA ARG A 3 11.83 -5.45 -14.21
C ARG A 3 11.20 -4.86 -15.48
N ARG A 4 10.41 -5.65 -16.21
CA ARG A 4 9.69 -5.21 -17.41
C ARG A 4 8.58 -4.22 -17.11
N GLN A 5 7.83 -4.40 -16.03
CA GLN A 5 6.80 -3.46 -15.58
C GLN A 5 7.42 -2.14 -15.10
N ARG A 6 8.58 -2.20 -14.43
CA ARG A 6 9.32 -1.02 -13.99
C ARG A 6 9.76 -0.13 -15.17
N GLN A 7 10.31 -0.74 -16.21
CA GLN A 7 10.71 -0.02 -17.43
C GLN A 7 9.51 0.54 -18.22
N MET A 8 8.39 -0.18 -18.24
CA MET A 8 7.16 0.26 -18.91
C MET A 8 6.60 1.53 -18.26
N CYS A 9 6.43 1.58 -16.95
CA CYS A 9 5.88 2.74 -16.27
C CYS A 9 6.74 4.01 -16.39
N ILE A 10 8.08 3.91 -16.39
CA ILE A 10 8.98 5.05 -16.60
C ILE A 10 8.95 5.47 -18.07
N ARG A 11 9.00 4.52 -18.98
CA ARG A 11 8.99 4.77 -20.43
C ARG A 11 7.68 5.41 -20.88
N ASP A 12 6.54 4.94 -20.40
CA ASP A 12 5.23 5.44 -20.76
C ASP A 12 5.03 6.90 -20.29
N ARG A 13 5.58 7.28 -19.12
CA ARG A 13 5.60 8.68 -18.66
C ARG A 13 6.59 9.53 -19.43
N HIS A 14 7.77 8.99 -19.71
CA HIS A 14 8.78 9.71 -20.50
C HIS A 14 8.29 9.99 -21.94
N ASN A 15 7.46 9.08 -22.48
CA ASN A 15 6.83 9.22 -23.81
C ASN A 15 5.52 10.02 -23.77
N ALA A 16 5.10 10.54 -22.60
CA ALA A 16 3.81 11.21 -22.39
C ALA A 16 2.57 10.35 -22.78
N GLU A 17 2.68 9.04 -22.61
CA GLU A 17 1.55 8.11 -22.79
C GLU A 17 0.60 8.12 -21.59
N ILE A 18 1.13 8.47 -20.41
CA ILE A 18 0.37 8.69 -19.17
C ILE A 18 0.87 9.95 -18.46
N ASP A 19 -0.04 10.72 -17.86
CA ASP A 19 0.26 11.96 -17.16
C ASP A 19 0.62 11.76 -15.68
N GLY A 20 0.23 10.63 -15.09
CA GLY A 20 0.49 10.33 -13.69
C GLY A 20 0.22 8.88 -13.34
N ALA A 21 0.57 8.49 -12.12
CA ALA A 21 0.29 7.16 -11.59
C ALA A 21 0.20 7.22 -10.06
N GLU A 22 -0.58 6.33 -9.49
CA GLU A 22 -0.68 6.09 -8.06
C GLU A 22 0.54 5.29 -7.57
N ASN A 23 1.09 5.65 -6.42
CA ASN A 23 2.14 4.87 -5.76
C ASN A 23 2.38 5.32 -4.30
N ASN A 24 3.05 4.47 -3.51
CA ASN A 24 3.56 4.82 -2.19
C ASN A 24 5.03 5.32 -2.25
N TRP A 25 5.49 5.96 -1.18
CA TRP A 25 6.84 6.53 -1.09
C TRP A 25 7.97 5.54 -1.39
N PRO A 26 8.03 4.34 -0.75
CA PRO A 26 9.08 3.37 -1.02
C PRO A 26 9.14 2.89 -2.47
N SER A 27 7.98 2.68 -3.09
CA SER A 27 7.91 2.24 -4.48
C SER A 27 8.23 3.37 -5.46
N TYR A 28 7.78 4.59 -5.17
CA TYR A 28 8.11 5.78 -5.95
C TYR A 28 9.62 6.00 -6.02
N GLU A 29 10.32 5.92 -4.87
CA GLU A 29 11.77 5.99 -4.79
C GLU A 29 12.44 4.81 -5.50
N ALA A 30 12.09 3.56 -5.12
CA ALA A 30 12.77 2.37 -5.61
C ALA A 30 12.62 2.15 -7.12
N MET A 31 11.55 2.66 -7.71
CA MET A 31 11.29 2.58 -9.15
C MET A 31 11.85 3.77 -9.93
N GLY A 32 12.40 4.79 -9.27
CA GLY A 32 12.93 5.98 -9.93
C GLY A 32 11.85 6.85 -10.59
N HIS A 33 10.60 6.79 -10.11
CA HIS A 33 9.50 7.55 -10.72
C HIS A 33 9.69 9.06 -10.62
N TYR A 34 10.41 9.52 -9.60
CA TYR A 34 10.75 10.93 -9.39
C TYR A 34 11.55 11.57 -10.54
N GLU A 35 12.27 10.77 -11.31
CA GLU A 35 13.05 11.27 -12.46
C GLU A 35 12.16 11.82 -13.59
N VAL A 36 10.95 11.30 -13.73
CA VAL A 36 10.01 11.64 -14.81
C VAL A 36 8.69 12.24 -14.30
N ALA A 37 8.44 12.18 -13.00
CA ALA A 37 7.25 12.70 -12.35
C ALA A 37 7.63 13.31 -11.00
N PRO A 38 8.21 14.53 -10.97
CA PRO A 38 8.76 15.15 -9.77
C PRO A 38 7.70 15.77 -8.84
N TYR A 39 6.41 15.56 -9.10
CA TYR A 39 5.30 16.07 -8.30
C TYR A 39 4.63 14.90 -7.59
N PHE A 40 4.52 14.96 -6.27
CA PHE A 40 3.88 13.92 -5.46
C PHE A 40 2.70 14.50 -4.68
N LEU A 41 1.52 13.92 -4.85
CA LEU A 41 0.31 14.31 -4.13
C LEU A 41 0.04 13.31 -3.00
N GLU A 42 0.06 13.79 -1.76
CA GLU A 42 -0.35 13.03 -0.58
C GLU A 42 -1.86 13.17 -0.35
N ASP A 43 -2.62 12.34 -1.00
CA ASP A 43 -4.08 12.33 -0.90
C ASP A 43 -4.63 11.26 0.09
N GLU A 44 -3.80 10.29 0.48
CA GLU A 44 -4.15 9.21 1.42
C GLU A 44 -5.44 8.47 1.01
N HIS A 45 -5.65 8.29 -0.30
CA HIS A 45 -6.90 7.78 -0.85
C HIS A 45 -7.11 6.28 -0.61
N THR A 46 -6.05 5.52 -0.32
CA THR A 46 -6.16 4.08 -0.13
C THR A 46 -5.24 3.57 0.98
N ARG A 47 -5.65 2.47 1.59
CA ARG A 47 -4.79 1.62 2.43
C ARG A 47 -4.82 0.22 1.84
N VAL A 48 -3.66 -0.31 1.51
CA VAL A 48 -3.51 -1.68 1.00
C VAL A 48 -2.96 -2.55 2.12
N PRO A 49 -3.81 -3.37 2.78
CA PRO A 49 -3.34 -4.30 3.79
C PRO A 49 -2.57 -5.44 3.13
N GLU A 50 -1.39 -5.75 3.65
CA GLU A 50 -0.67 -6.95 3.30
C GLU A 50 -1.01 -8.08 4.28
N LEU A 51 -1.19 -9.29 3.77
CA LEU A 51 -1.64 -10.44 4.54
C LEU A 51 -0.67 -11.61 4.35
N GLN A 52 -0.32 -12.26 5.46
CA GLN A 52 0.31 -13.56 5.43
C GLN A 52 -0.77 -14.64 5.52
N LEU A 53 -0.82 -15.52 4.53
CA LEU A 53 -1.82 -16.57 4.45
C LEU A 53 -1.14 -17.94 4.50
N ALA A 54 -1.72 -18.84 5.29
CA ALA A 54 -1.40 -20.26 5.25
C ALA A 54 -2.68 -21.06 4.93
N SER A 55 -2.59 -22.04 4.05
CA SER A 55 -3.74 -22.91 3.76
C SER A 55 -4.02 -23.86 4.93
N GLU A 56 -5.28 -24.21 5.14
CA GLU A 56 -5.68 -25.17 6.15
C GLU A 56 -4.96 -26.52 5.95
N ALA A 57 -4.90 -27.02 4.73
CA ALA A 57 -4.18 -28.25 4.40
C ALA A 57 -2.67 -28.21 4.72
N ALA A 58 -2.03 -27.04 4.63
CA ALA A 58 -0.65 -26.89 5.06
C ALA A 58 -0.52 -26.92 6.58
N MET A 59 -1.44 -26.31 7.29
CA MET A 59 -1.47 -26.31 8.76
C MET A 59 -1.76 -27.72 9.32
N GLU A 60 -2.65 -28.48 8.68
CA GLU A 60 -2.92 -29.89 9.03
C GLU A 60 -1.67 -30.77 8.85
N LYS A 61 -0.98 -30.68 7.71
CA LYS A 61 0.26 -31.41 7.49
C LYS A 61 1.37 -31.06 8.49
N LEU A 62 1.43 -29.80 8.92
CA LEU A 62 2.37 -29.41 9.98
C LEU A 62 1.99 -30.03 11.32
N ALA A 63 0.69 -30.12 11.65
CA ALA A 63 0.21 -30.76 12.86
C ALA A 63 0.46 -32.27 12.88
N GLU A 64 0.46 -32.93 11.70
CA GLU A 64 0.83 -34.35 11.59
C GLU A 64 2.31 -34.61 11.92
N LEU A 65 3.18 -33.62 11.67
CA LEU A 65 4.61 -33.70 12.01
C LEU A 65 4.86 -33.43 13.48
N ASP A 66 4.22 -32.40 14.03
CA ASP A 66 4.23 -32.03 15.44
C ASP A 66 3.00 -31.17 15.74
N GLU A 67 2.24 -31.51 16.78
CA GLU A 67 1.02 -30.79 17.17
C GLU A 67 1.24 -29.32 17.52
N HIS A 68 2.46 -28.92 17.87
CA HIS A 68 2.81 -27.54 18.21
C HIS A 68 3.18 -26.65 17.00
N PHE A 69 3.50 -27.23 15.84
CA PHE A 69 3.93 -26.47 14.66
C PHE A 69 2.90 -25.43 14.20
N PRO A 70 1.60 -25.69 14.15
CA PRO A 70 0.61 -24.68 13.78
C PRO A 70 0.65 -23.45 14.69
N ASP A 71 0.86 -23.61 15.99
CA ASP A 71 0.91 -22.49 16.94
C ASP A 71 2.23 -21.72 16.85
N ILE A 72 3.32 -22.40 16.59
CA ILE A 72 4.62 -21.76 16.28
C ILE A 72 4.46 -20.87 15.05
N ILE A 73 3.89 -21.37 13.95
CA ILE A 73 3.67 -20.61 12.72
C ILE A 73 2.79 -19.38 12.98
N ARG A 74 1.68 -19.53 13.73
CA ARG A 74 0.81 -18.40 14.08
C ARG A 74 1.53 -17.36 14.93
N THR A 75 2.38 -17.79 15.86
CA THR A 75 3.15 -16.90 16.73
C THR A 75 4.21 -16.14 15.92
N CYS A 76 5.00 -16.85 15.13
CA CYS A 76 5.98 -16.24 14.25
C CYS A 76 5.35 -15.27 13.24
N GLY A 77 4.16 -15.61 12.69
CA GLY A 77 3.42 -14.73 11.81
C GLY A 77 3.01 -13.42 12.48
N LYS A 78 2.56 -13.46 13.73
CA LYS A 78 2.24 -12.24 14.51
C LYS A 78 3.47 -11.40 14.80
N GLU A 79 4.57 -12.03 15.20
CA GLU A 79 5.84 -11.33 15.47
C GLU A 79 6.40 -10.70 14.19
N SER A 80 6.36 -11.42 13.08
CA SER A 80 6.76 -10.93 11.76
C SER A 80 5.92 -9.72 11.34
N ALA A 81 4.60 -9.75 11.53
CA ALA A 81 3.73 -8.62 11.19
C ALA A 81 4.03 -7.38 12.04
N LEU A 82 4.37 -7.54 13.31
CA LEU A 82 4.76 -6.42 14.17
C LEU A 82 6.12 -5.82 13.76
N ALA A 83 7.08 -6.68 13.43
CA ALA A 83 8.40 -6.26 12.95
C ALA A 83 8.28 -5.54 11.59
N GLU A 84 7.48 -6.07 10.67
CA GLU A 84 7.23 -5.50 9.35
C GLU A 84 6.62 -4.10 9.45
N ARG A 85 5.58 -3.89 10.26
CA ARG A 85 4.95 -2.57 10.45
C ARG A 85 5.96 -1.50 10.88
N ARG A 86 6.86 -1.85 11.80
CA ARG A 86 7.91 -0.92 12.25
C ARG A 86 8.90 -0.61 11.13
N LEU A 87 9.41 -1.64 10.47
CA LEU A 87 10.37 -1.50 9.38
C LEU A 87 9.78 -0.76 8.18
N TRP A 88 8.49 -0.99 7.90
CA TRP A 88 7.79 -0.29 6.82
C TRP A 88 7.64 1.20 7.12
N ALA A 89 7.23 1.56 8.34
CA ALA A 89 7.13 2.97 8.76
C ALA A 89 8.48 3.70 8.68
N GLU A 90 9.56 3.04 9.10
CA GLU A 90 10.93 3.57 8.96
C GLU A 90 11.31 3.76 7.48
N ARG A 91 10.93 2.81 6.63
CA ARG A 91 11.18 2.84 5.18
C ARG A 91 10.40 3.94 4.47
N GLU A 92 9.12 4.14 4.82
CA GLU A 92 8.29 5.22 4.29
C GLU A 92 8.87 6.59 4.64
N ALA A 93 9.18 6.81 5.92
CA ALA A 93 9.76 8.08 6.39
C ALA A 93 11.12 8.36 5.72
N SER A 94 11.94 7.33 5.53
CA SER A 94 13.23 7.46 4.83
C SER A 94 13.06 7.81 3.36
N ALA A 95 12.12 7.15 2.67
CA ALA A 95 11.85 7.40 1.26
C ALA A 95 11.31 8.82 1.03
N GLU A 96 10.34 9.25 1.82
CA GLU A 96 9.81 10.62 1.77
C GLU A 96 10.93 11.65 1.94
N LYS A 97 11.76 11.48 2.98
CA LYS A 97 12.89 12.37 3.24
C LYS A 97 13.83 12.48 2.04
N HIS A 98 14.26 11.33 1.51
CA HIS A 98 15.16 11.30 0.34
C HIS A 98 14.54 11.98 -0.86
N MET A 99 13.26 11.76 -1.13
CA MET A 99 12.59 12.34 -2.29
C MET A 99 12.47 13.87 -2.16
N ARG A 100 12.19 14.38 -0.96
CA ARG A 100 12.20 15.83 -0.69
C ARG A 100 13.61 16.44 -0.87
N GLU A 101 14.66 15.75 -0.41
CA GLU A 101 16.06 16.17 -0.60
C GLU A 101 16.46 16.17 -2.09
N TRP A 102 15.89 15.30 -2.91
CA TRP A 102 16.10 15.25 -4.36
C TRP A 102 15.27 16.25 -5.15
N GLY A 103 14.45 17.06 -4.47
CA GLY A 103 13.71 18.16 -5.08
C GLY A 103 12.32 17.79 -5.60
N VAL A 104 11.75 16.67 -5.13
CA VAL A 104 10.35 16.35 -5.41
C VAL A 104 9.42 17.35 -4.73
N GLU A 105 8.52 17.96 -5.49
CA GLU A 105 7.49 18.84 -4.96
C GLU A 105 6.34 18.02 -4.38
N VAL A 106 6.13 18.16 -3.07
CA VAL A 106 5.10 17.40 -2.35
C VAL A 106 3.94 18.31 -2.01
N THR A 107 2.75 17.93 -2.45
CA THR A 107 1.48 18.59 -2.12
C THR A 107 0.68 17.71 -1.17
N THR A 108 0.35 18.23 0.01
CA THR A 108 -0.53 17.56 0.97
C THR A 108 -1.92 18.19 0.89
N LEU A 109 -2.96 17.37 0.76
CA LEU A 109 -4.33 17.85 0.67
C LEU A 109 -4.83 18.38 2.01
N SER A 110 -5.49 19.53 1.98
CA SER A 110 -6.23 20.05 3.13
C SER A 110 -7.40 19.13 3.50
N ALA A 111 -7.89 19.23 4.74
CA ALA A 111 -9.08 18.48 5.18
C ALA A 111 -10.31 18.75 4.29
N VAL A 112 -10.44 19.97 3.77
CA VAL A 112 -11.52 20.37 2.86
C VAL A 112 -11.40 19.65 1.53
N GLU A 113 -10.21 19.60 0.93
CA GLU A 113 -9.96 18.88 -0.32
C GLU A 113 -10.15 17.35 -0.14
N LYS A 114 -9.64 16.77 0.95
CA LYS A 114 -9.91 15.36 1.26
C LYS A 114 -11.42 15.06 1.37
N ALA A 115 -12.19 15.97 1.97
CA ALA A 115 -13.66 15.83 2.03
C ALA A 115 -14.31 15.87 0.64
N ARG A 116 -13.82 16.70 -0.29
CA ARG A 116 -14.28 16.74 -1.68
C ARG A 116 -14.00 15.44 -2.42
N PHE A 117 -12.80 14.86 -2.25
CA PHE A 117 -12.48 13.53 -2.79
C PHE A 117 -13.43 12.46 -2.26
N ARG A 118 -13.66 12.43 -0.94
CA ARG A 118 -14.62 11.49 -0.32
C ARG A 118 -16.03 11.63 -0.88
N ALA A 119 -16.51 12.86 -1.04
CA ALA A 119 -17.82 13.12 -1.62
C ALA A 119 -17.92 12.63 -3.09
N ALA A 120 -16.86 12.79 -3.86
CA ALA A 120 -16.83 12.34 -5.26
C ALA A 120 -16.91 10.80 -5.40
N VAL A 121 -16.38 10.05 -4.43
CA VAL A 121 -16.42 8.57 -4.45
C VAL A 121 -17.60 7.95 -3.70
N GLU A 122 -18.42 8.76 -3.01
CA GLU A 122 -19.60 8.27 -2.26
C GLU A 122 -20.57 7.40 -3.09
N PRO A 123 -20.83 7.69 -4.39
CA PRO A 123 -21.64 6.81 -5.22
C PRO A 123 -21.08 5.39 -5.38
N LEU A 124 -19.75 5.21 -5.29
CA LEU A 124 -19.13 3.90 -5.32
C LEU A 124 -19.38 3.15 -4.01
N TYR A 125 -19.33 3.83 -2.88
CA TYR A 125 -19.69 3.23 -1.59
C TYR A 125 -21.15 2.79 -1.54
N ALA A 126 -22.07 3.60 -2.05
CA ALA A 126 -23.48 3.23 -2.16
C ALA A 126 -23.66 1.96 -3.02
N ARG A 127 -22.90 1.85 -4.12
CA ARG A 127 -23.00 0.70 -5.04
C ARG A 127 -22.42 -0.60 -4.48
N PHE A 128 -21.32 -0.53 -3.72
CA PHE A 128 -20.56 -1.70 -3.29
C PHE A 128 -20.63 -1.97 -1.79
N GLY A 129 -20.99 -0.96 -0.98
CA GLY A 129 -20.97 -1.04 0.47
C GLY A 129 -22.14 -1.79 1.11
N GLU A 130 -23.25 -1.95 0.40
CA GLU A 130 -24.46 -2.60 0.94
C GLU A 130 -24.29 -4.12 1.13
N GLN A 131 -23.29 -4.73 0.51
CA GLN A 131 -23.18 -6.18 0.44
C GLN A 131 -22.57 -6.86 1.68
N SER A 132 -21.96 -6.14 2.64
CA SER A 132 -21.23 -6.86 3.70
C SER A 132 -21.28 -6.27 5.11
N GLY A 133 -21.80 -5.09 5.35
CA GLY A 133 -21.60 -4.38 6.64
C GLY A 133 -20.12 -4.10 7.00
N LEU A 134 -19.19 -4.58 6.16
CA LEU A 134 -17.76 -4.45 6.37
C LEU A 134 -17.30 -3.01 6.25
N LEU A 135 -17.89 -2.25 5.32
CA LEU A 135 -17.58 -0.83 5.13
C LEU A 135 -17.86 -0.02 6.40
N GLN A 136 -18.98 -0.29 7.07
CA GLN A 136 -19.31 0.38 8.33
C GLN A 136 -18.26 0.06 9.40
N ARG A 137 -17.88 -1.21 9.55
CA ARG A 137 -16.85 -1.64 10.50
C ARG A 137 -15.48 -1.01 10.24
N ILE A 138 -15.13 -0.80 8.96
CA ILE A 138 -13.88 -0.11 8.58
C ILE A 138 -13.93 1.38 8.94
N ARG A 139 -15.10 2.02 8.78
CA ARG A 139 -15.27 3.43 9.13
C ARG A 139 -15.26 3.71 10.65
N GLU A 140 -15.61 2.71 11.43
CA GLU A 140 -15.69 2.77 12.91
C GLU A 140 -14.39 2.34 13.61
N SER A 141 -13.42 1.79 12.88
CA SER A 141 -12.11 1.34 13.39
C SER A 141 -11.05 2.44 13.32
#